data_ed68062aed76549b7a344ed3e5ab515a
#
_entry.id   ed68062aed76549b7a344ed3e5ab515a
#
_cell.length_a   1.000
_cell.length_b   1.000
_cell.length_c   1.000
_cell.angle_alpha   90.00
_cell.angle_beta   90.00
_cell.angle_gamma   90.00
#
_symmetry.space_group_name_H-M   'P 1'
#
loop_
_entity.id
_entity.type
_entity.pdbx_description
1 polymer ?
#
loop_
_entity_poly.entity_id
_entity_poly.type
_entity_poly.pdbx_seq_one_letter_code
_entity_poly.pdbx_strand_id
1 'polypeptide(L)'
;LKFPWAFFAVVVVATGATFTNPLSQTLASHRATYAMNLVSALPQSGIVDVTGVFLVEQIPECKGVTLHQAVQLTMRAEGGAAISTRFAATLWESDDATSMTFSTVNEVAGDLVEAFTGTAALSGPRLGGAVEYTEPTASTLALPSGVLFPIALSRAVLAAAEAGTRLLDLIGFDGGGEDTLTTVSVFIGAHFAAGEETPANGADLLADQRSWHTRYAHYAFASQAAEPIFEVGYRLFENGVITDLILDYGGFQVSGTLETLENIPAPIC
;
A
#
# COMPACT_ATOMS: atom_id res chain seq x y z
N LEU A 1 -42.51 35.22 -12.46
CA LEU A 1 -42.25 34.05 -13.34
C LEU A 1 -41.77 32.88 -12.46
N LYS A 2 -42.66 31.89 -12.26
CA LYS A 2 -42.34 30.63 -11.54
C LYS A 2 -41.87 29.61 -12.55
N PHE A 3 -40.65 29.06 -12.39
CA PHE A 3 -40.17 27.91 -13.14
C PHE A 3 -40.50 26.63 -12.34
N PRO A 4 -41.09 25.60 -12.96
CA PRO A 4 -41.32 24.31 -12.32
C PRO A 4 -40.06 23.46 -12.38
N TRP A 5 -39.59 22.99 -11.24
CA TRP A 5 -38.53 22.02 -11.13
C TRP A 5 -39.12 20.63 -11.38
N ALA A 6 -38.76 20.04 -12.52
CA ALA A 6 -39.05 18.65 -12.79
C ALA A 6 -37.93 17.80 -12.18
N PHE A 7 -38.26 17.00 -11.16
CA PHE A 7 -37.39 15.94 -10.63
C PHE A 7 -37.31 14.81 -11.64
N PHE A 8 -36.17 14.64 -12.27
CA PHE A 8 -35.82 13.39 -12.93
C PHE A 8 -35.25 12.40 -11.89
N ALA A 9 -36.05 11.40 -11.53
CA ALA A 9 -35.55 10.28 -10.76
C ALA A 9 -34.69 9.41 -11.69
N VAL A 10 -33.39 9.48 -11.52
CA VAL A 10 -32.46 8.52 -12.13
C VAL A 10 -32.55 7.22 -11.33
N VAL A 11 -33.21 6.23 -11.89
CA VAL A 11 -33.16 4.85 -11.39
C VAL A 11 -31.80 4.29 -11.73
N VAL A 12 -30.88 4.28 -10.75
CA VAL A 12 -29.63 3.54 -10.85
C VAL A 12 -29.97 2.05 -10.72
N VAL A 13 -30.02 1.35 -11.83
CA VAL A 13 -30.03 -0.11 -11.83
C VAL A 13 -28.64 -0.57 -11.42
N ALA A 14 -28.49 -0.93 -10.15
CA ALA A 14 -27.30 -1.61 -9.68
C ALA A 14 -27.25 -3.00 -10.34
N THR A 15 -26.51 -3.11 -11.44
CA THR A 15 -26.10 -4.43 -11.96
C THR A 15 -25.19 -5.04 -10.92
N GLY A 16 -25.70 -6.08 -10.23
CA GLY A 16 -24.92 -6.83 -9.26
C GLY A 16 -23.73 -7.50 -9.95
N ALA A 17 -22.57 -6.87 -9.90
CA ALA A 17 -21.32 -7.55 -10.15
C ALA A 17 -21.17 -8.59 -9.04
N THR A 18 -21.12 -9.86 -9.39
CA THR A 18 -20.72 -10.93 -8.47
C THR A 18 -19.26 -10.74 -8.16
N PHE A 19 -18.97 -10.03 -7.06
CA PHE A 19 -17.62 -9.95 -6.55
C PHE A 19 -17.20 -11.35 -6.14
N THR A 20 -16.23 -11.92 -6.84
CA THR A 20 -15.46 -13.06 -6.36
C THR A 20 -14.90 -12.67 -4.99
N ASN A 21 -14.95 -13.58 -4.02
CA ASN A 21 -14.50 -13.28 -2.65
C ASN A 21 -13.04 -12.80 -2.69
N PRO A 22 -12.73 -11.53 -2.39
CA PRO A 22 -11.37 -10.99 -2.51
C PRO A 22 -10.37 -11.69 -1.59
N LEU A 23 -10.84 -12.47 -0.61
CA LEU A 23 -10.01 -13.23 0.32
C LEU A 23 -9.39 -14.50 -0.29
N SER A 24 -9.77 -14.91 -1.51
CA SER A 24 -9.33 -16.18 -2.12
C SER A 24 -8.02 -16.09 -2.91
N GLN A 25 -7.44 -14.91 -3.10
CA GLN A 25 -6.21 -14.77 -3.88
C GLN A 25 -5.00 -15.27 -3.10
N THR A 26 -4.27 -16.21 -3.71
CA THR A 26 -3.05 -16.77 -3.13
C THR A 26 -1.89 -15.80 -3.36
N LEU A 27 -1.42 -15.21 -2.29
CA LEU A 27 -0.23 -14.35 -2.32
C LEU A 27 1.05 -15.19 -2.24
N ALA A 28 2.08 -14.83 -3.00
CA ALA A 28 3.36 -15.52 -2.97
C ALA A 28 4.11 -15.25 -1.66
N SER A 29 4.72 -16.29 -1.11
CA SER A 29 5.71 -16.14 -0.05
C SER A 29 7.01 -15.68 -0.67
N HIS A 30 7.44 -14.44 -0.41
CA HIS A 30 8.59 -13.88 -1.08
C HIS A 30 9.34 -12.84 -0.25
N ARG A 31 10.62 -12.67 -0.61
CA ARG A 31 11.46 -11.53 -0.21
C ARG A 31 11.90 -10.80 -1.48
N ALA A 32 11.71 -9.49 -1.50
CA ALA A 32 12.15 -8.63 -2.60
C ALA A 32 12.99 -7.47 -2.09
N THR A 33 14.06 -7.13 -2.82
CA THR A 33 14.85 -5.92 -2.56
C THR A 33 14.82 -5.03 -3.79
N TYR A 34 14.75 -3.71 -3.55
CA TYR A 34 14.70 -2.69 -4.59
C TYR A 34 15.79 -1.65 -4.35
N ALA A 35 16.55 -1.33 -5.40
CA ALA A 35 17.42 -0.16 -5.40
C ALA A 35 16.56 1.11 -5.56
N MET A 36 16.70 2.04 -4.64
CA MET A 36 15.94 3.30 -4.62
C MET A 36 16.79 4.44 -5.16
N ASN A 37 16.25 5.19 -6.13
CA ASN A 37 16.97 6.30 -6.76
C ASN A 37 16.05 7.50 -7.02
N LEU A 38 16.60 8.72 -6.94
CA LEU A 38 15.89 9.94 -7.32
C LEU A 38 15.51 9.91 -8.80
N VAL A 39 14.23 10.14 -9.11
CA VAL A 39 13.73 10.31 -10.48
C VAL A 39 13.69 11.78 -10.86
N SER A 40 13.09 12.58 -9.99
CA SER A 40 12.94 14.02 -10.19
C SER A 40 12.76 14.73 -8.86
N ALA A 41 13.14 16.00 -8.81
CA ALA A 41 12.89 16.86 -7.67
C ALA A 41 12.53 18.27 -8.16
N LEU A 42 11.55 18.88 -7.51
CA LEU A 42 11.21 20.26 -7.76
C LEU A 42 12.29 21.18 -7.17
N PRO A 43 12.65 22.30 -7.80
CA PRO A 43 13.70 23.18 -7.31
C PRO A 43 13.50 23.65 -5.86
N GLN A 44 12.23 23.87 -5.46
CA GLN A 44 11.89 24.28 -4.09
C GLN A 44 12.06 23.20 -3.02
N SER A 45 12.21 21.92 -3.42
CA SER A 45 12.50 20.84 -2.47
C SER A 45 13.92 20.89 -1.94
N GLY A 46 14.83 21.53 -2.70
CA GLY A 46 16.26 21.56 -2.40
C GLY A 46 16.96 20.19 -2.44
N ILE A 47 16.26 19.12 -2.84
CA ILE A 47 16.81 17.76 -2.95
C ILE A 47 17.53 17.62 -4.29
N VAL A 48 18.78 17.16 -4.25
CA VAL A 48 19.62 16.96 -5.44
C VAL A 48 19.96 15.49 -5.69
N ASP A 49 19.82 14.64 -4.68
CA ASP A 49 20.10 13.21 -4.79
C ASP A 49 19.34 12.42 -3.72
N VAL A 50 18.85 11.24 -4.11
CA VAL A 50 18.25 10.25 -3.18
C VAL A 50 18.71 8.87 -3.65
N THR A 51 19.30 8.12 -2.74
CA THR A 51 19.66 6.71 -2.97
C THR A 51 19.23 5.88 -1.75
N GLY A 52 19.01 4.59 -1.95
CA GLY A 52 18.64 3.73 -0.83
C GLY A 52 18.23 2.32 -1.23
N VAL A 53 17.61 1.64 -0.29
CA VAL A 53 17.10 0.27 -0.45
C VAL A 53 15.71 0.18 0.16
N PHE A 54 14.83 -0.53 -0.52
CA PHE A 54 13.55 -0.97 0.03
C PHE A 54 13.52 -2.50 0.06
N LEU A 55 13.17 -3.08 1.20
CA LEU A 55 13.00 -4.51 1.41
C LEU A 55 11.53 -4.79 1.73
N VAL A 56 11.00 -5.85 1.12
CA VAL A 56 9.68 -6.40 1.41
C VAL A 56 9.81 -7.89 1.63
N GLU A 57 9.22 -8.40 2.71
CA GLU A 57 8.97 -9.83 2.92
C GLU A 57 7.49 -10.04 3.16
N GLN A 58 6.88 -10.90 2.38
CA GLN A 58 5.49 -11.33 2.53
C GLN A 58 5.44 -12.82 2.78
N ILE A 59 4.93 -13.20 3.93
CA ILE A 59 4.94 -14.59 4.41
C ILE A 59 3.52 -15.00 4.73
N PRO A 60 2.82 -15.72 3.82
CA PRO A 60 1.56 -16.36 4.16
C PRO A 60 1.76 -17.37 5.30
N GLU A 61 0.91 -17.31 6.30
CA GLU A 61 0.90 -18.18 7.47
C GLU A 61 -0.41 -18.97 7.54
N CYS A 62 -0.55 -19.88 8.54
CA CYS A 62 -1.72 -20.75 8.64
C CYS A 62 -3.05 -20.01 8.92
N LYS A 63 -3.00 -18.77 9.40
CA LYS A 63 -4.18 -17.98 9.76
C LYS A 63 -4.12 -16.52 9.34
N GLY A 64 -3.15 -16.18 8.52
CA GLY A 64 -2.94 -14.81 8.11
C GLY A 64 -1.70 -14.63 7.24
N VAL A 65 -1.26 -13.41 7.11
CA VAL A 65 -0.07 -13.02 6.36
C VAL A 65 0.77 -12.09 7.22
N THR A 66 2.05 -12.39 7.35
CA THR A 66 3.04 -11.46 7.90
C THR A 66 3.66 -10.66 6.76
N LEU A 67 3.72 -9.34 6.94
CA LEU A 67 4.39 -8.41 6.03
C LEU A 67 5.47 -7.66 6.80
N HIS A 68 6.72 -7.76 6.33
CA HIS A 68 7.83 -6.93 6.78
C HIS A 68 8.21 -5.97 5.67
N GLN A 69 8.35 -4.71 6.02
CA GLN A 69 8.81 -3.66 5.11
C GLN A 69 9.91 -2.85 5.78
N ALA A 70 10.96 -2.53 5.03
CA ALA A 70 12.00 -1.61 5.50
C ALA A 70 12.50 -0.76 4.35
N VAL A 71 12.42 0.55 4.50
CA VAL A 71 12.96 1.54 3.57
C VAL A 71 14.08 2.28 4.27
N GLN A 72 15.24 2.34 3.63
CA GLN A 72 16.34 3.20 4.05
C GLN A 72 16.73 4.10 2.89
N LEU A 73 16.64 5.41 3.08
CA LEU A 73 17.03 6.40 2.10
C LEU A 73 18.12 7.30 2.64
N THR A 74 19.03 7.71 1.77
CA THR A 74 20.00 8.77 1.99
C THR A 74 19.64 9.91 1.05
N MET A 75 19.21 11.03 1.59
CA MET A 75 18.82 12.22 0.85
C MET A 75 19.90 13.29 0.97
N ARG A 76 20.25 13.93 -0.13
CA ARG A 76 21.21 15.04 -0.17
C ARG A 76 20.51 16.30 -0.63
N ALA A 77 20.62 17.35 0.15
CA ALA A 77 20.18 18.69 -0.23
C ALA A 77 21.30 19.48 -0.91
N GLU A 78 20.93 20.50 -1.67
CA GLU A 78 21.88 21.40 -2.33
C GLU A 78 22.79 22.08 -1.28
N GLY A 79 24.11 21.91 -1.42
CA GLY A 79 25.12 22.45 -0.48
C GLY A 79 25.06 21.89 0.93
N GLY A 80 24.22 20.88 1.20
CA GLY A 80 24.01 20.29 2.51
C GLY A 80 24.67 18.94 2.75
N ALA A 81 24.67 18.51 4.01
CA ALA A 81 25.02 17.15 4.40
C ALA A 81 23.92 16.17 3.94
N ALA A 82 24.30 14.90 3.74
CA ALA A 82 23.34 13.84 3.50
C ALA A 82 22.57 13.51 4.79
N ILE A 83 21.26 13.32 4.67
CA ILE A 83 20.38 12.90 5.76
C ILE A 83 19.92 11.47 5.45
N SER A 84 20.10 10.57 6.41
CA SER A 84 19.58 9.21 6.35
C SER A 84 18.19 9.15 6.99
N THR A 85 17.24 8.49 6.34
CA THR A 85 15.94 8.13 6.92
C THR A 85 15.78 6.64 6.89
N ARG A 86 15.12 6.07 7.88
CA ARG A 86 14.74 4.67 7.94
C ARG A 86 13.31 4.53 8.42
N PHE A 87 12.52 3.85 7.64
CA PHE A 87 11.20 3.37 8.05
C PHE A 87 11.22 1.84 8.09
N ALA A 88 10.64 1.24 9.11
CA ALA A 88 10.44 -0.20 9.20
C ALA A 88 9.05 -0.49 9.76
N ALA A 89 8.38 -1.46 9.16
CA ALA A 89 7.08 -1.96 9.61
C ALA A 89 7.08 -3.48 9.63
N THR A 90 6.50 -4.03 10.68
CA THR A 90 6.14 -5.45 10.78
C THR A 90 4.66 -5.50 11.11
N LEU A 91 3.89 -6.18 10.31
CA LEU A 91 2.48 -6.40 10.56
C LEU A 91 2.09 -7.83 10.25
N TRP A 92 1.12 -8.32 10.98
CA TRP A 92 0.42 -9.57 10.71
C TRP A 92 -1.07 -9.26 10.56
N GLU A 93 -1.68 -9.78 9.51
CA GLU A 93 -3.10 -9.61 9.22
C GLU A 93 -3.76 -10.98 9.10
N SER A 94 -4.92 -11.16 9.76
CA SER A 94 -5.69 -12.40 9.71
C SER A 94 -6.30 -12.65 8.34
N ASP A 95 -6.48 -13.94 7.98
CA ASP A 95 -7.05 -14.33 6.67
C ASP A 95 -8.46 -13.80 6.44
N ASP A 96 -9.25 -13.61 7.50
CA ASP A 96 -10.59 -13.03 7.43
C ASP A 96 -10.60 -11.50 7.41
N ALA A 97 -9.40 -10.87 7.42
CA ALA A 97 -9.20 -9.42 7.39
C ALA A 97 -9.91 -8.67 8.53
N THR A 98 -10.07 -9.32 9.70
CA THR A 98 -10.74 -8.71 10.86
C THR A 98 -9.78 -8.30 11.97
N SER A 99 -8.54 -8.76 11.94
CA SER A 99 -7.53 -8.41 12.94
C SER A 99 -6.16 -8.18 12.32
N MET A 100 -5.42 -7.25 12.91
CA MET A 100 -4.04 -6.93 12.53
C MET A 100 -3.24 -6.62 13.81
N THR A 101 -2.00 -7.10 13.88
CA THR A 101 -1.00 -6.63 14.83
C THR A 101 0.09 -5.90 14.07
N PHE A 102 0.64 -4.85 14.65
CA PHE A 102 1.64 -4.05 13.96
C PHE A 102 2.68 -3.45 14.90
N SER A 103 3.85 -3.20 14.34
CA SER A 103 4.92 -2.40 14.92
C SER A 103 5.59 -1.62 13.81
N THR A 104 5.65 -0.30 13.94
CA THR A 104 6.27 0.61 12.98
C THR A 104 7.28 1.51 13.66
N VAL A 105 8.36 1.84 12.98
CA VAL A 105 9.45 2.70 13.46
C VAL A 105 9.87 3.63 12.34
N ASN A 106 10.04 4.91 12.67
CA ASN A 106 10.58 5.93 11.77
C ASN A 106 11.77 6.64 12.44
N GLU A 107 12.90 6.63 11.76
CA GLU A 107 14.17 7.24 12.22
C GLU A 107 14.65 8.26 11.18
N VAL A 108 15.18 9.40 11.67
CA VAL A 108 15.80 10.43 10.85
C VAL A 108 17.17 10.77 11.45
N ALA A 109 18.21 10.70 10.63
CA ALA A 109 19.61 10.92 11.05
C ALA A 109 20.08 10.02 12.21
N GLY A 110 19.44 8.84 12.38
CA GLY A 110 19.70 7.89 13.46
C GLY A 110 18.89 8.14 14.74
N ASP A 111 18.13 9.21 14.80
CA ASP A 111 17.23 9.50 15.92
C ASP A 111 15.85 8.92 15.67
N LEU A 112 15.26 8.29 16.68
CA LEU A 112 13.87 7.79 16.64
C LEU A 112 12.93 9.01 16.63
N VAL A 113 12.13 9.13 15.56
CA VAL A 113 11.12 10.18 15.39
C VAL A 113 9.74 9.67 15.83
N GLU A 114 9.38 8.46 15.41
CA GLU A 114 8.09 7.85 15.71
C GLU A 114 8.22 6.34 15.87
N ALA A 115 7.46 5.78 16.78
CA ALA A 115 7.26 4.35 16.91
C ALA A 115 5.82 4.08 17.34
N PHE A 116 5.15 3.15 16.66
CA PHE A 116 3.82 2.73 17.01
C PHE A 116 3.78 1.20 17.12
N THR A 117 3.16 0.70 18.18
CA THR A 117 2.88 -0.72 18.36
C THR A 117 1.45 -0.87 18.83
N GLY A 118 0.73 -1.82 18.24
CA GLY A 118 -0.68 -2.00 18.61
C GLY A 118 -1.33 -3.19 17.92
N THR A 119 -2.62 -3.28 18.18
CA THR A 119 -3.53 -4.26 17.56
C THR A 119 -4.76 -3.55 17.02
N ALA A 120 -5.22 -3.94 15.84
CA ALA A 120 -6.47 -3.47 15.28
C ALA A 120 -7.46 -4.63 15.18
N ALA A 121 -8.70 -4.38 15.55
CA ALA A 121 -9.79 -5.36 15.47
C ALA A 121 -11.04 -4.75 14.87
N LEU A 122 -11.62 -5.42 13.87
CA LEU A 122 -12.89 -5.06 13.24
C LEU A 122 -14.00 -5.95 13.78
N SER A 123 -15.22 -5.44 13.87
CA SER A 123 -16.41 -6.20 14.26
C SER A 123 -16.80 -7.27 13.25
N GLY A 124 -16.20 -7.25 12.06
CA GLY A 124 -16.34 -8.16 10.94
C GLY A 124 -15.70 -7.55 9.69
N PRO A 125 -15.52 -8.32 8.59
CA PRO A 125 -14.89 -7.83 7.37
C PRO A 125 -15.55 -6.54 6.87
N ARG A 126 -14.76 -5.46 6.74
CA ARG A 126 -15.22 -4.12 6.34
C ARG A 126 -16.23 -3.46 7.29
N LEU A 127 -16.47 -3.98 8.46
CA LEU A 127 -17.20 -3.29 9.51
C LEU A 127 -16.21 -2.41 10.31
N GLY A 128 -16.73 -1.41 11.00
CA GLY A 128 -15.90 -0.57 11.87
C GLY A 128 -15.32 -1.36 13.04
N GLY A 129 -14.35 -0.76 13.70
CA GLY A 129 -13.63 -1.37 14.80
C GLY A 129 -12.79 -0.37 15.56
N ALA A 130 -11.69 -0.83 16.14
CA ALA A 130 -10.76 0.02 16.85
C ALA A 130 -9.32 -0.49 16.73
N VAL A 131 -8.39 0.43 16.92
CA VAL A 131 -6.98 0.17 17.16
C VAL A 131 -6.70 0.42 18.62
N GLU A 132 -6.03 -0.52 19.26
CA GLU A 132 -5.49 -0.38 20.61
C GLU A 132 -3.98 -0.25 20.50
N TYR A 133 -3.46 0.97 20.74
CA TYR A 133 -2.03 1.24 20.78
C TYR A 133 -1.45 0.89 22.14
N THR A 134 -0.24 0.32 22.13
CA THR A 134 0.59 0.13 23.33
C THR A 134 1.77 1.09 23.36
N GLU A 135 2.24 1.55 22.20
CA GLU A 135 3.30 2.53 22.04
C GLU A 135 2.90 3.60 21.01
N PRO A 136 3.36 4.87 21.17
CA PRO A 136 4.22 5.41 22.24
C PRO A 136 3.49 5.61 23.55
N THR A 137 2.16 5.59 23.54
CA THR A 137 1.29 5.74 24.71
C THR A 137 0.03 4.93 24.48
N ALA A 138 -0.45 4.21 25.49
CA ALA A 138 -1.68 3.47 25.42
C ALA A 138 -2.86 4.39 25.06
N SER A 139 -3.50 4.12 23.92
CA SER A 139 -4.61 4.91 23.38
C SER A 139 -5.45 4.07 22.44
N THR A 140 -6.63 4.55 22.10
CA THR A 140 -7.56 3.88 21.19
C THR A 140 -7.93 4.82 20.03
N LEU A 141 -7.90 4.29 18.80
CA LEU A 141 -8.38 4.95 17.58
C LEU A 141 -9.58 4.19 17.03
N ALA A 142 -10.71 4.87 16.84
CA ALA A 142 -11.87 4.27 16.19
C ALA A 142 -11.63 4.11 14.68
N LEU A 143 -11.91 2.92 14.16
CA LEU A 143 -11.83 2.61 12.74
C LEU A 143 -13.23 2.68 12.09
N PRO A 144 -13.38 3.39 10.96
CA PRO A 144 -14.65 3.51 10.26
C PRO A 144 -15.07 2.21 9.57
N SER A 145 -16.34 2.10 9.22
CA SER A 145 -16.80 1.05 8.30
C SER A 145 -16.13 1.20 6.93
N GLY A 146 -15.79 0.09 6.32
CA GLY A 146 -15.13 0.05 5.01
C GLY A 146 -13.61 0.03 5.07
N VAL A 147 -13.00 0.22 6.26
CA VAL A 147 -11.54 0.18 6.41
C VAL A 147 -10.98 -1.20 6.04
N LEU A 148 -9.84 -1.18 5.39
CA LEU A 148 -9.06 -2.35 5.00
C LEU A 148 -7.66 -2.24 5.58
N PHE A 149 -7.13 -3.37 6.01
CA PHE A 149 -5.73 -3.54 6.34
C PHE A 149 -4.89 -3.80 5.07
N PRO A 150 -3.57 -3.72 5.11
CA PRO A 150 -2.73 -3.72 3.90
C PRO A 150 -2.91 -4.94 2.98
N ILE A 151 -3.05 -6.14 3.54
CA ILE A 151 -3.23 -7.36 2.74
C ILE A 151 -4.63 -7.40 2.12
N ALA A 152 -5.67 -7.06 2.89
CA ALA A 152 -7.03 -6.97 2.38
C ALA A 152 -7.18 -5.89 1.31
N LEU A 153 -6.48 -4.76 1.44
CA LEU A 153 -6.44 -3.69 0.45
C LEU A 153 -5.81 -4.19 -0.85
N SER A 154 -4.66 -4.85 -0.79
CA SER A 154 -3.98 -5.43 -1.96
C SER A 154 -4.87 -6.46 -2.67
N ARG A 155 -5.53 -7.35 -1.92
CA ARG A 155 -6.48 -8.32 -2.46
C ARG A 155 -7.70 -7.65 -3.12
N ALA A 156 -8.21 -6.56 -2.53
CA ALA A 156 -9.33 -5.81 -3.11
C ALA A 156 -8.94 -5.16 -4.44
N VAL A 157 -7.72 -4.61 -4.54
CA VAL A 157 -7.20 -4.03 -5.79
C VAL A 157 -7.00 -5.10 -6.86
N LEU A 158 -6.43 -6.27 -6.52
CA LEU A 158 -6.26 -7.38 -7.44
C LEU A 158 -7.62 -7.89 -7.96
N ALA A 159 -8.60 -8.08 -7.08
CA ALA A 159 -9.95 -8.48 -7.48
C ALA A 159 -10.62 -7.46 -8.42
N ALA A 160 -10.42 -6.16 -8.14
CA ALA A 160 -10.91 -5.09 -9.01
C ALA A 160 -10.21 -5.08 -10.37
N ALA A 161 -8.89 -5.32 -10.40
CA ALA A 161 -8.09 -5.42 -11.62
C ALA A 161 -8.57 -6.59 -12.51
N GLU A 162 -8.79 -7.75 -11.94
CA GLU A 162 -9.34 -8.93 -12.63
C GLU A 162 -10.75 -8.68 -13.17
N ALA A 163 -11.57 -7.92 -12.44
CA ALA A 163 -12.91 -7.51 -12.88
C ALA A 163 -12.90 -6.42 -13.96
N GLY A 164 -11.72 -5.90 -14.34
CA GLY A 164 -11.56 -4.80 -15.31
C GLY A 164 -11.94 -3.43 -14.77
N THR A 165 -12.05 -3.27 -13.45
CA THR A 165 -12.27 -1.97 -12.80
C THR A 165 -11.04 -1.11 -12.98
N ARG A 166 -11.24 0.18 -13.29
CA ARG A 166 -10.15 1.13 -13.56
C ARG A 166 -9.90 2.12 -12.43
N LEU A 167 -10.90 2.36 -11.62
CA LEU A 167 -10.84 3.33 -10.54
C LEU A 167 -11.65 2.82 -9.35
N LEU A 168 -11.08 2.88 -8.16
CA LEU A 168 -11.79 2.56 -6.93
C LEU A 168 -11.26 3.41 -5.77
N ASP A 169 -12.14 3.72 -4.83
CA ASP A 169 -11.80 4.41 -3.59
C ASP A 169 -11.95 3.44 -2.42
N LEU A 170 -10.92 3.40 -1.58
CA LEU A 170 -10.82 2.52 -0.42
C LEU A 170 -10.49 3.36 0.82
N ILE A 171 -10.69 2.77 1.99
CA ILE A 171 -10.18 3.32 3.25
C ILE A 171 -9.13 2.34 3.75
N GLY A 172 -7.91 2.83 3.97
CA GLY A 172 -6.77 2.04 4.43
C GLY A 172 -6.31 2.46 5.83
N PHE A 173 -5.85 1.49 6.60
CA PHE A 173 -5.09 1.70 7.83
C PHE A 173 -3.87 0.75 7.80
N ASP A 174 -2.66 1.28 7.88
CA ASP A 174 -1.42 0.54 7.66
C ASP A 174 -0.59 0.27 8.93
N GLY A 175 -1.12 0.61 10.11
CA GLY A 175 -0.48 0.31 11.39
C GLY A 175 0.45 1.40 11.92
N GLY A 176 0.39 2.61 11.38
CA GLY A 176 1.05 3.78 11.94
C GLY A 176 0.17 4.55 12.92
N GLY A 177 0.42 5.85 13.06
CA GLY A 177 -0.39 6.77 13.85
C GLY A 177 -1.77 7.04 13.24
N GLU A 178 -2.52 7.98 13.81
CA GLU A 178 -3.86 8.36 13.32
C GLU A 178 -3.83 8.87 11.88
N ASP A 179 -2.75 9.50 11.46
CA ASP A 179 -2.51 10.02 10.13
C ASP A 179 -2.35 8.93 9.05
N THR A 180 -2.15 7.67 9.45
CA THR A 180 -2.10 6.53 8.52
C THR A 180 -3.47 5.92 8.21
N LEU A 181 -4.53 6.41 8.84
CA LEU A 181 -5.90 6.19 8.38
C LEU A 181 -6.16 7.11 7.19
N THR A 182 -6.23 6.53 6.00
CA THR A 182 -6.30 7.28 4.74
C THR A 182 -7.48 6.87 3.87
N THR A 183 -7.96 7.79 3.07
CA THR A 183 -8.73 7.47 1.86
C THR A 183 -7.74 7.24 0.73
N VAL A 184 -7.85 6.12 0.03
CA VAL A 184 -6.93 5.70 -1.02
C VAL A 184 -7.69 5.61 -2.33
N SER A 185 -7.41 6.54 -3.27
CA SER A 185 -7.90 6.44 -4.64
C SER A 185 -6.93 5.61 -5.47
N VAL A 186 -7.40 4.51 -6.04
CA VAL A 186 -6.57 3.57 -6.81
C VAL A 186 -6.97 3.64 -8.28
N PHE A 187 -6.00 3.96 -9.13
CA PHE A 187 -6.11 3.84 -10.58
C PHE A 187 -5.41 2.56 -11.04
N ILE A 188 -6.15 1.73 -11.80
CA ILE A 188 -5.64 0.49 -12.41
C ILE A 188 -5.49 0.72 -13.91
N GLY A 189 -4.25 0.76 -14.35
CA GLY A 189 -3.83 1.12 -15.70
C GLY A 189 -3.72 -0.05 -16.66
N ALA A 190 -2.57 -0.15 -17.35
CA ALA A 190 -2.30 -1.18 -18.32
C ALA A 190 -2.28 -2.57 -17.69
N HIS A 191 -2.85 -3.55 -18.42
CA HIS A 191 -2.80 -4.97 -18.11
C HIS A 191 -1.72 -5.63 -18.98
N PHE A 192 -0.96 -6.53 -18.38
CA PHE A 192 0.06 -7.35 -19.03
C PHE A 192 -0.31 -8.83 -18.88
N ALA A 193 -0.26 -9.55 -19.97
CA ALA A 193 -0.48 -11.00 -19.96
C ALA A 193 0.68 -11.72 -19.24
N ALA A 194 0.44 -12.94 -18.82
CA ALA A 194 1.50 -13.79 -18.25
C ALA A 194 2.67 -13.91 -19.25
N GLY A 195 3.89 -13.74 -18.74
CA GLY A 195 5.12 -13.73 -19.54
C GLY A 195 5.42 -12.45 -20.29
N GLU A 196 4.50 -11.46 -20.31
CA GLU A 196 4.71 -10.19 -20.97
C GLU A 196 5.56 -9.27 -20.09
N GLU A 197 6.70 -8.80 -20.64
CA GLU A 197 7.64 -7.90 -19.96
C GLU A 197 8.07 -8.38 -18.54
N THR A 198 8.31 -9.69 -18.38
CA THR A 198 8.72 -10.24 -17.09
C THR A 198 10.14 -9.76 -16.74
N PRO A 199 10.36 -9.16 -15.55
CA PRO A 199 11.70 -8.79 -15.11
C PRO A 199 12.63 -9.99 -15.06
N ALA A 200 13.90 -9.82 -15.49
CA ALA A 200 14.90 -10.89 -15.45
C ALA A 200 15.17 -11.37 -14.01
N ASN A 201 15.15 -10.44 -13.05
CA ASN A 201 15.26 -10.74 -11.64
C ASN A 201 13.90 -11.21 -11.12
N GLY A 202 13.75 -12.50 -10.80
CA GLY A 202 12.50 -13.06 -10.27
C GLY A 202 11.60 -13.74 -11.30
N ALA A 203 12.12 -14.07 -12.49
CA ALA A 203 11.37 -14.77 -13.54
C ALA A 203 10.63 -16.02 -13.03
N ASP A 204 11.22 -16.77 -12.11
CA ASP A 204 10.62 -17.99 -11.53
C ASP A 204 9.30 -17.74 -10.79
N LEU A 205 9.13 -16.54 -10.21
CA LEU A 205 7.91 -16.16 -9.49
C LEU A 205 6.93 -15.34 -10.35
N LEU A 206 7.39 -14.77 -11.46
CA LEU A 206 6.63 -13.78 -12.22
C LEU A 206 6.25 -14.25 -13.63
N ALA A 207 6.93 -15.26 -14.19
CA ALA A 207 6.78 -15.66 -15.59
C ALA A 207 5.35 -16.04 -15.98
N ASP A 208 4.62 -16.70 -15.08
CA ASP A 208 3.26 -17.17 -15.32
C ASP A 208 2.20 -16.25 -14.69
N GLN A 209 2.59 -15.04 -14.26
CA GLN A 209 1.70 -14.11 -13.57
C GLN A 209 1.24 -12.99 -14.50
N ARG A 210 -0.06 -12.70 -14.49
CA ARG A 210 -0.61 -11.46 -15.05
C ARG A 210 -0.26 -10.30 -14.13
N SER A 211 -0.26 -9.09 -14.66
CA SER A 211 0.04 -7.90 -13.84
C SER A 211 -0.65 -6.66 -14.38
N TRP A 212 -0.70 -5.62 -13.56
CA TRP A 212 -1.31 -4.34 -13.87
C TRP A 212 -0.45 -3.21 -13.35
N HIS A 213 -0.31 -2.14 -14.12
CA HIS A 213 0.16 -0.88 -13.57
C HIS A 213 -0.92 -0.31 -12.64
N THR A 214 -0.55 0.03 -11.43
CA THR A 214 -1.44 0.62 -10.44
C THR A 214 -0.85 1.92 -9.90
N ARG A 215 -1.71 2.87 -9.53
CA ARG A 215 -1.32 4.10 -8.84
C ARG A 215 -2.29 4.34 -7.70
N TYR A 216 -1.75 4.64 -6.54
CA TYR A 216 -2.47 4.89 -5.30
C TYR A 216 -2.21 6.33 -4.89
N ALA A 217 -3.26 7.11 -4.69
CA ALA A 217 -3.19 8.45 -4.12
C ALA A 217 -3.79 8.41 -2.72
N HIS A 218 -2.97 8.74 -1.72
CA HIS A 218 -3.35 8.69 -0.31
C HIS A 218 -3.75 10.08 0.18
N TYR A 219 -4.94 10.19 0.74
CA TYR A 219 -5.49 11.40 1.33
C TYR A 219 -5.73 11.17 2.82
N ALA A 220 -5.51 12.18 3.66
CA ALA A 220 -5.91 12.09 5.06
C ALA A 220 -7.40 11.72 5.15
N PHE A 221 -7.76 10.79 6.03
CA PHE A 221 -9.14 10.33 6.15
C PHE A 221 -10.10 11.51 6.45
N ALA A 222 -11.23 11.51 5.77
CA ALA A 222 -12.24 12.59 5.83
C ALA A 222 -11.74 13.99 5.42
N SER A 223 -10.56 14.11 4.83
CA SER A 223 -10.05 15.37 4.28
C SER A 223 -10.83 15.79 3.03
N GLN A 224 -10.94 17.11 2.81
CA GLN A 224 -11.43 17.72 1.57
C GLN A 224 -10.27 18.26 0.71
N ALA A 225 -9.03 17.91 1.03
CA ALA A 225 -7.87 18.33 0.26
C ALA A 225 -7.94 17.80 -1.18
N ALA A 226 -7.61 18.65 -2.15
CA ALA A 226 -7.54 18.26 -3.56
C ALA A 226 -6.24 17.52 -3.89
N GLU A 227 -5.20 17.70 -3.07
CA GLU A 227 -3.89 17.09 -3.27
C GLU A 227 -3.71 15.93 -2.29
N PRO A 228 -3.15 14.78 -2.76
CA PRO A 228 -2.82 13.66 -1.89
C PRO A 228 -1.65 14.02 -0.95
N ILE A 229 -1.54 13.29 0.16
CA ILE A 229 -0.38 13.36 1.06
C ILE A 229 0.85 12.81 0.35
N PHE A 230 0.68 11.69 -0.35
CA PHE A 230 1.68 11.05 -1.21
C PHE A 230 0.98 10.15 -2.21
N GLU A 231 1.72 9.77 -3.25
CA GLU A 231 1.26 8.77 -4.22
C GLU A 231 2.31 7.66 -4.35
N VAL A 232 1.82 6.46 -4.61
CA VAL A 232 2.68 5.32 -4.94
C VAL A 232 2.18 4.65 -6.21
N GLY A 233 3.08 4.39 -7.15
CA GLY A 233 2.80 3.63 -8.37
C GLY A 233 3.67 2.40 -8.43
N TYR A 234 3.13 1.29 -8.90
CA TYR A 234 3.89 0.07 -9.17
C TYR A 234 3.14 -0.84 -10.15
N ARG A 235 3.88 -1.78 -10.70
CA ARG A 235 3.30 -2.91 -11.41
C ARG A 235 2.99 -4.01 -10.40
N LEU A 236 1.72 -4.31 -10.24
CA LEU A 236 1.21 -5.33 -9.30
C LEU A 236 0.96 -6.63 -10.04
N PHE A 237 1.62 -7.69 -9.63
CA PHE A 237 1.40 -9.04 -10.13
C PHE A 237 0.27 -9.74 -9.36
N GLU A 238 -0.43 -10.68 -10.02
CA GLU A 238 -1.58 -11.37 -9.42
C GLU A 238 -1.24 -12.18 -8.17
N ASN A 239 0.03 -12.53 -7.99
CA ASN A 239 0.53 -13.19 -6.79
C ASN A 239 0.96 -12.20 -5.67
N GLY A 240 0.72 -10.91 -5.83
CA GLY A 240 1.01 -9.87 -4.84
C GLY A 240 2.42 -9.27 -4.91
N VAL A 241 3.30 -9.81 -5.76
CA VAL A 241 4.62 -9.20 -5.98
C VAL A 241 4.47 -7.88 -6.71
N ILE A 242 5.31 -6.89 -6.38
CA ILE A 242 5.34 -5.59 -7.04
C ILE A 242 6.66 -5.36 -7.77
N THR A 243 6.64 -4.61 -8.87
CA THR A 243 7.83 -4.10 -9.58
C THR A 243 7.61 -2.66 -10.04
N ASP A 244 8.62 -2.03 -10.60
CA ASP A 244 8.52 -0.68 -11.18
C ASP A 244 7.96 0.35 -10.19
N LEU A 245 8.44 0.32 -8.96
CA LEU A 245 7.97 1.17 -7.88
C LEU A 245 8.34 2.63 -8.13
N ILE A 246 7.36 3.52 -7.94
CA ILE A 246 7.53 4.97 -7.89
C ILE A 246 6.87 5.49 -6.62
N LEU A 247 7.63 6.21 -5.81
CA LEU A 247 7.13 6.95 -4.66
C LEU A 247 7.15 8.44 -4.99
N ASP A 248 6.01 9.10 -4.89
CA ASP A 248 5.85 10.54 -5.18
C ASP A 248 5.42 11.27 -3.90
N TYR A 249 6.32 12.11 -3.40
CA TYR A 249 6.13 12.93 -2.21
C TYR A 249 5.71 14.38 -2.54
N GLY A 250 5.27 14.63 -3.79
CA GLY A 250 4.91 15.96 -4.27
C GLY A 250 6.11 16.86 -4.57
N GLY A 251 7.10 16.92 -3.68
CA GLY A 251 8.32 17.70 -3.86
C GLY A 251 9.43 16.96 -4.63
N PHE A 252 9.42 15.65 -4.62
CA PHE A 252 10.38 14.78 -5.33
C PHE A 252 9.79 13.39 -5.53
N GLN A 253 10.33 12.67 -6.49
CA GLN A 253 9.96 11.30 -6.83
C GLN A 253 11.16 10.37 -6.73
N VAL A 254 10.95 9.16 -6.20
CA VAL A 254 11.95 8.11 -6.05
C VAL A 254 11.47 6.85 -6.77
N SER A 255 12.31 6.23 -7.60
CA SER A 255 12.03 4.91 -8.17
C SER A 255 12.60 3.80 -7.33
N GLY A 256 11.93 2.63 -7.33
CA GLY A 256 12.46 1.38 -6.79
C GLY A 256 12.57 0.36 -7.91
N THR A 257 13.81 0.00 -8.27
CA THR A 257 14.10 -1.04 -9.26
C THR A 257 14.34 -2.36 -8.57
N LEU A 258 13.62 -3.42 -8.96
CA LEU A 258 13.78 -4.76 -8.40
C LEU A 258 15.19 -5.30 -8.63
N GLU A 259 15.94 -5.56 -7.57
CA GLU A 259 17.27 -6.16 -7.62
C GLU A 259 17.26 -7.66 -7.36
N THR A 260 16.53 -8.08 -6.32
CA THR A 260 16.39 -9.50 -5.99
C THR A 260 14.93 -9.84 -5.70
N LEU A 261 14.51 -11.03 -6.10
CA LEU A 261 13.23 -11.63 -5.73
C LEU A 261 13.46 -13.11 -5.43
N GLU A 262 13.17 -13.48 -4.20
CA GLU A 262 13.39 -14.83 -3.68
C GLU A 262 12.07 -15.41 -3.17
N ASN A 263 11.83 -16.69 -3.50
CA ASN A 263 10.77 -17.43 -2.83
C ASN A 263 11.27 -17.84 -1.44
N ILE A 264 10.54 -17.47 -0.39
CA ILE A 264 10.83 -17.91 0.98
C ILE A 264 9.82 -18.98 1.40
N PRO A 265 10.26 -20.02 2.12
CA PRO A 265 9.37 -21.09 2.52
C PRO A 265 8.21 -20.58 3.37
N ALA A 266 6.99 -20.88 2.96
CA ALA A 266 5.84 -20.69 3.81
C ALA A 266 5.75 -21.79 4.87
N PRO A 267 5.22 -21.52 6.08
CA PRO A 267 5.00 -22.55 7.09
C PRO A 267 4.05 -23.62 6.59
N ILE A 268 4.31 -24.85 7.03
CA ILE A 268 3.43 -25.99 6.71
C ILE A 268 2.27 -25.95 7.69
N CYS A 269 1.08 -25.82 7.20
CA CYS A 269 -0.16 -25.89 7.95
C CYS A 269 -0.78 -27.29 7.86
#